data_82ca769f53f746d8a68fd2ff5a68f522
#
_entry.id   82ca769f53f746d8a68fd2ff5a68f522
#
_cell.length_a   1.000
_cell.length_b   1.000
_cell.length_c   1.000
_cell.angle_alpha   90.00
_cell.angle_beta   90.00
_cell.angle_gamma   90.00
#
_symmetry.space_group_name_H-M   'P 1'
#
loop_
_entity.id
_entity.type
_entity.pdbx_description
1 polymer ?
#
loop_
_entity_poly.entity_id
_entity_poly.type
_entity_poly.pdbx_seq_one_letter_code
_entity_poly.pdbx_strand_id
1 'polypeptide(L)'
;MALTGLQSLGAELKPVQAAMKNPMANLGTLFPVALEMGKAKLGMPTKPTLAWAHSSMRTGASAVEDATAVFGAGARELLMKHGKGIIDQQVHLERVADCIIDLTSATACLSRATRAVNEGSPTAEHETELANAWALQAARRVHTNVDLFSGAVAEVDTAKLRIADKVFEAEGHATTHPLGM
;
A
#
# COMPACT_ATOMS: atom_id res chain seq x y z
N MET A 1 10.91 0.07 7.17
CA MET A 1 9.85 -0.76 6.59
C MET A 1 9.58 -0.45 5.12
N ALA A 2 9.17 0.77 4.75
CA ALA A 2 8.83 1.09 3.35
C ALA A 2 9.97 0.81 2.36
N LEU A 3 11.17 1.28 2.64
CA LEU A 3 12.34 1.05 1.78
C LEU A 3 12.67 -0.43 1.64
N THR A 4 12.62 -1.21 2.71
CA THR A 4 12.89 -2.65 2.68
C THR A 4 11.85 -3.39 1.84
N GLY A 5 10.56 -3.06 2.01
CA GLY A 5 9.48 -3.63 1.20
C GLY A 5 9.59 -3.27 -0.29
N LEU A 6 9.89 -2.00 -0.60
CA LEU A 6 10.09 -1.55 -1.97
C LEU A 6 11.38 -2.12 -2.60
N GLN A 7 12.44 -2.34 -1.83
CA GLN A 7 13.66 -3.00 -2.30
C GLN A 7 13.41 -4.45 -2.69
N SER A 8 12.63 -5.18 -1.88
CA SER A 8 12.22 -6.55 -2.19
C SER A 8 11.41 -6.61 -3.49
N LEU A 9 10.39 -5.76 -3.61
CA LEU A 9 9.58 -5.63 -4.82
C LEU A 9 10.42 -5.20 -6.03
N GLY A 10 11.36 -4.26 -5.83
CA GLY A 10 12.30 -3.81 -6.86
C GLY A 10 13.24 -4.91 -7.33
N ALA A 11 13.63 -5.84 -6.46
CA ALA A 11 14.45 -6.99 -6.82
C ALA A 11 13.68 -7.95 -7.76
N GLU A 12 12.39 -8.16 -7.50
CA GLU A 12 11.51 -8.95 -8.38
C GLU A 12 11.27 -8.30 -9.75
N LEU A 13 11.31 -6.96 -9.81
CA LEU A 13 11.12 -6.21 -11.05
C LEU A 13 12.40 -6.10 -11.91
N LYS A 14 13.58 -6.35 -11.34
CA LYS A 14 14.86 -6.29 -12.10
C LYS A 14 14.88 -7.17 -13.36
N PRO A 15 14.48 -8.45 -13.32
CA PRO A 15 14.45 -9.29 -14.52
C PRO A 15 13.44 -8.76 -15.55
N VAL A 16 12.34 -8.15 -15.12
CA VAL A 16 11.35 -7.53 -16.00
C VAL A 16 11.91 -6.29 -16.68
N GLN A 17 12.59 -5.42 -15.94
CA GLN A 17 13.28 -4.24 -16.51
C GLN A 17 14.39 -4.62 -17.49
N ALA A 18 15.14 -5.68 -17.19
CA ALA A 18 16.15 -6.22 -18.10
C ALA A 18 15.51 -6.80 -19.38
N ALA A 19 14.39 -7.50 -19.24
CA ALA A 19 13.65 -8.08 -20.34
C ALA A 19 13.00 -7.01 -21.26
N MET A 20 12.60 -5.86 -20.70
CA MET A 20 12.07 -4.73 -21.47
C MET A 20 13.10 -4.08 -22.40
N LYS A 21 14.41 -4.24 -22.13
CA LYS A 21 15.48 -3.74 -23.01
C LYS A 21 15.60 -4.56 -24.31
N ASN A 22 15.23 -5.85 -24.27
CA ASN A 22 15.21 -6.75 -25.43
C ASN A 22 13.92 -7.59 -25.43
N PRO A 23 12.75 -7.01 -25.80
CA PRO A 23 11.44 -7.67 -25.63
C PRO A 23 11.29 -8.93 -26.48
N MET A 24 11.86 -8.96 -27.67
CA MET A 24 11.76 -10.12 -28.57
C MET A 24 12.50 -11.37 -28.05
N ALA A 25 13.62 -11.17 -27.33
CA ALA A 25 14.40 -12.28 -26.78
C ALA A 25 13.83 -12.81 -25.44
N ASN A 26 12.99 -12.01 -24.75
CA ASN A 26 12.52 -12.28 -23.39
C ASN A 26 10.98 -12.39 -23.29
N LEU A 27 10.30 -12.77 -24.37
CA LEU A 27 8.85 -12.93 -24.42
C LEU A 27 8.30 -13.84 -23.31
N GLY A 28 9.04 -14.90 -22.96
CA GLY A 28 8.63 -15.82 -21.90
C GLY A 28 8.62 -15.20 -20.49
N THR A 29 9.47 -14.20 -20.25
CA THR A 29 9.53 -13.49 -18.96
C THR A 29 8.53 -12.32 -18.93
N LEU A 30 8.29 -11.69 -20.09
CA LEU A 30 7.41 -10.52 -20.19
C LEU A 30 5.92 -10.91 -20.28
N PHE A 31 5.61 -12.06 -20.87
CA PHE A 31 4.23 -12.48 -21.09
C PHE A 31 3.43 -12.66 -19.79
N PRO A 32 3.93 -13.34 -18.75
CA PRO A 32 3.23 -13.43 -17.45
C PRO A 32 3.01 -12.06 -16.81
N VAL A 33 4.02 -11.18 -16.86
CA VAL A 33 3.95 -9.83 -16.28
C VAL A 33 2.98 -8.94 -17.04
N ALA A 34 2.99 -9.00 -18.39
CA ALA A 34 2.05 -8.28 -19.22
C ALA A 34 0.61 -8.76 -18.99
N LEU A 35 0.41 -10.06 -18.79
CA LEU A 35 -0.88 -10.65 -18.47
C LEU A 35 -1.40 -10.17 -17.09
N GLU A 36 -0.54 -10.17 -16.06
CA GLU A 36 -0.86 -9.66 -14.74
C GLU A 36 -1.19 -8.16 -14.76
N MET A 37 -0.39 -7.36 -15.47
CA MET A 37 -0.66 -5.93 -15.66
C MET A 37 -1.95 -5.70 -16.45
N GLY A 38 -2.23 -6.55 -17.44
CA GLY A 38 -3.48 -6.53 -18.23
C GLY A 38 -4.69 -6.83 -17.34
N LYS A 39 -4.62 -7.87 -16.51
CA LYS A 39 -5.66 -8.21 -15.53
C LYS A 39 -5.90 -7.09 -14.52
N ALA A 40 -4.83 -6.47 -14.00
CA ALA A 40 -4.94 -5.35 -13.08
C ALA A 40 -5.64 -4.14 -13.73
N LYS A 41 -5.33 -3.82 -14.99
CA LYS A 41 -6.00 -2.74 -15.75
C LYS A 41 -7.47 -3.05 -16.08
N LEU A 42 -7.81 -4.33 -16.19
CA LEU A 42 -9.19 -4.79 -16.39
C LEU A 42 -9.97 -4.94 -15.08
N GLY A 43 -9.40 -4.50 -13.95
CA GLY A 43 -10.02 -4.62 -12.63
C GLY A 43 -10.07 -6.06 -12.10
N MET A 44 -9.22 -6.96 -12.63
CA MET A 44 -9.10 -8.37 -12.22
C MET A 44 -7.68 -8.66 -11.69
N PRO A 45 -7.21 -7.95 -10.65
CA PRO A 45 -5.90 -8.26 -10.06
C PRO A 45 -5.91 -9.67 -9.47
N THR A 46 -4.77 -10.36 -9.52
CA THR A 46 -4.58 -11.60 -8.77
C THR A 46 -4.61 -11.25 -7.29
N LYS A 47 -5.68 -11.65 -6.60
CA LYS A 47 -5.86 -11.38 -5.18
C LYS A 47 -5.12 -12.43 -4.36
N PRO A 48 -4.33 -12.04 -3.36
CA PRO A 48 -3.88 -12.98 -2.36
C PRO A 48 -5.10 -13.54 -1.62
N THR A 49 -5.01 -14.77 -1.13
CA THR A 49 -6.11 -15.42 -0.43
C THR A 49 -5.69 -15.74 1.00
N LEU A 50 -6.46 -15.26 1.97
CA LEU A 50 -6.30 -15.59 3.39
C LEU A 50 -7.13 -16.85 3.73
N ALA A 51 -6.81 -17.97 3.06
CA ALA A 51 -7.56 -19.24 3.16
C ALA A 51 -7.55 -19.83 4.59
N TRP A 52 -6.60 -19.42 5.43
CA TRP A 52 -6.50 -19.82 6.82
C TRP A 52 -7.49 -19.09 7.75
N ALA A 53 -8.07 -17.96 7.31
CA ALA A 53 -8.99 -17.19 8.12
C ALA A 53 -10.30 -17.97 8.32
N HIS A 54 -10.78 -18.03 9.57
CA HIS A 54 -12.05 -18.68 9.88
C HIS A 54 -13.22 -17.98 9.14
N SER A 55 -14.25 -18.72 8.81
CA SER A 55 -15.41 -18.23 8.03
C SER A 55 -16.08 -16.99 8.61
N SER A 56 -16.11 -16.85 9.95
CA SER A 56 -16.64 -15.67 10.65
C SER A 56 -15.88 -14.38 10.38
N MET A 57 -14.66 -14.48 9.86
CA MET A 57 -13.82 -13.33 9.50
C MET A 57 -13.74 -13.08 7.99
N ARG A 58 -14.61 -13.72 7.21
CA ARG A 58 -14.56 -13.64 5.74
C ARG A 58 -14.68 -12.20 5.23
N THR A 59 -15.48 -11.35 5.88
CA THR A 59 -15.67 -9.94 5.50
C THR A 59 -14.36 -9.15 5.64
N GLY A 60 -13.69 -9.22 6.79
CA GLY A 60 -12.42 -8.56 7.02
C GLY A 60 -11.29 -9.15 6.16
N ALA A 61 -11.24 -10.48 6.04
CA ALA A 61 -10.25 -11.16 5.21
C ALA A 61 -10.35 -10.74 3.74
N SER A 62 -11.56 -10.70 3.17
CA SER A 62 -11.77 -10.26 1.79
C SER A 62 -11.34 -8.80 1.58
N ALA A 63 -11.62 -7.91 2.53
CA ALA A 63 -11.19 -6.52 2.45
C ALA A 63 -9.66 -6.38 2.46
N VAL A 64 -8.96 -7.16 3.29
CA VAL A 64 -7.49 -7.18 3.33
C VAL A 64 -6.90 -7.78 2.05
N GLU A 65 -7.51 -8.85 1.50
CA GLU A 65 -7.12 -9.44 0.22
C GLU A 65 -7.20 -8.41 -0.91
N ASP A 66 -8.31 -7.66 -1.00
CA ASP A 66 -8.51 -6.61 -1.99
C ASP A 66 -7.52 -5.46 -1.82
N ALA A 67 -7.37 -4.95 -0.61
CA ALA A 67 -6.44 -3.87 -0.30
C ALA A 67 -4.98 -4.26 -0.60
N THR A 68 -4.60 -5.52 -0.33
CA THR A 68 -3.26 -6.03 -0.65
C THR A 68 -3.02 -6.05 -2.15
N ALA A 69 -4.00 -6.47 -2.95
CA ALA A 69 -3.89 -6.47 -4.41
C ALA A 69 -3.74 -5.05 -4.96
N VAL A 70 -4.55 -4.11 -4.47
CA VAL A 70 -4.51 -2.70 -4.87
C VAL A 70 -3.18 -2.05 -4.47
N PHE A 71 -2.71 -2.28 -3.24
CA PHE A 71 -1.41 -1.80 -2.77
C PHE A 71 -0.26 -2.34 -3.62
N GLY A 72 -0.26 -3.64 -3.93
CA GLY A 72 0.76 -4.27 -4.77
C GLY A 72 0.81 -3.66 -6.18
N ALA A 73 -0.33 -3.32 -6.77
CA ALA A 73 -0.41 -2.64 -8.06
C ALA A 73 0.13 -1.20 -7.97
N GLY A 74 -0.31 -0.42 -6.98
CA GLY A 74 0.15 0.95 -6.77
C GLY A 74 1.63 1.06 -6.45
N ALA A 75 2.17 0.16 -5.62
CA ALA A 75 3.60 0.14 -5.30
C ALA A 75 4.47 -0.18 -6.54
N ARG A 76 4.01 -1.08 -7.44
CA ARG A 76 4.70 -1.32 -8.72
C ARG A 76 4.69 -0.08 -9.61
N GLU A 77 3.56 0.62 -9.70
CA GLU A 77 3.44 1.86 -10.48
C GLU A 77 4.39 2.93 -9.95
N LEU A 78 4.48 3.14 -8.62
CA LEU A 78 5.43 4.04 -8.00
C LEU A 78 6.88 3.69 -8.36
N LEU A 79 7.25 2.40 -8.28
CA LEU A 79 8.60 1.95 -8.63
C LEU A 79 8.91 2.12 -10.11
N MET A 80 7.93 1.90 -10.98
CA MET A 80 8.09 2.12 -12.42
C MET A 80 8.28 3.61 -12.74
N LYS A 81 7.54 4.49 -12.05
CA LYS A 81 7.58 5.94 -12.24
C LYS A 81 8.88 6.57 -11.72
N HIS A 82 9.29 6.21 -10.52
CA HIS A 82 10.40 6.87 -9.81
C HIS A 82 11.73 6.08 -9.88
N GLY A 83 11.66 4.77 -10.12
CA GLY A 83 12.84 3.92 -10.13
C GLY A 83 13.67 4.06 -8.86
N LYS A 84 14.98 4.33 -8.99
CA LYS A 84 15.88 4.56 -7.86
C LYS A 84 15.58 5.85 -7.09
N GLY A 85 14.99 6.86 -7.75
CA GLY A 85 14.64 8.14 -7.14
C GLY A 85 13.46 8.05 -6.14
N ILE A 86 12.86 6.87 -5.95
CA ILE A 86 11.81 6.67 -4.93
C ILE A 86 12.31 6.95 -3.51
N ILE A 87 13.61 6.80 -3.25
CA ILE A 87 14.21 7.10 -1.93
C ILE A 87 14.09 8.57 -1.54
N ASP A 88 13.99 9.45 -2.53
CA ASP A 88 13.85 10.89 -2.31
C ASP A 88 12.38 11.32 -2.20
N GLN A 89 11.43 10.41 -2.47
CA GLN A 89 10.00 10.64 -2.45
C GLN A 89 9.41 10.34 -1.05
N GLN A 90 9.77 11.15 -0.07
CA GLN A 90 9.43 10.91 1.34
C GLN A 90 7.91 10.78 1.58
N VAL A 91 7.08 11.60 0.93
CA VAL A 91 5.62 11.55 1.06
C VAL A 91 5.06 10.22 0.56
N HIS A 92 5.59 9.69 -0.54
CA HIS A 92 5.18 8.37 -1.03
C HIS A 92 5.70 7.25 -0.13
N LEU A 93 6.91 7.37 0.41
CA LEU A 93 7.47 6.39 1.35
C LEU A 93 6.68 6.31 2.65
N GLU A 94 6.20 7.45 3.18
CA GLU A 94 5.31 7.51 4.34
C GLU A 94 4.03 6.70 4.06
N ARG A 95 3.33 6.99 2.97
CA ARG A 95 2.10 6.28 2.59
C ARG A 95 2.31 4.78 2.36
N VAL A 96 3.42 4.41 1.74
CA VAL A 96 3.78 2.99 1.59
C VAL A 96 4.00 2.33 2.95
N ALA A 97 4.66 3.02 3.89
CA ALA A 97 4.85 2.51 5.24
C ALA A 97 3.51 2.31 5.97
N ASP A 98 2.61 3.29 5.88
CA ASP A 98 1.27 3.22 6.47
C ASP A 98 0.46 2.05 5.90
N CYS A 99 0.49 1.84 4.58
CA CYS A 99 -0.17 0.69 3.96
C CYS A 99 0.39 -0.64 4.50
N ILE A 100 1.71 -0.76 4.64
CA ILE A 100 2.35 -1.98 5.17
C ILE A 100 1.94 -2.21 6.63
N ILE A 101 1.92 -1.16 7.44
CA ILE A 101 1.51 -1.24 8.85
C ILE A 101 0.05 -1.69 8.95
N ASP A 102 -0.84 -1.07 8.18
CA ASP A 102 -2.26 -1.38 8.18
C ASP A 102 -2.54 -2.83 7.74
N LEU A 103 -1.95 -3.28 6.64
CA LEU A 103 -2.11 -4.64 6.15
C LEU A 103 -1.53 -5.68 7.11
N THR A 104 -0.37 -5.41 7.70
CA THR A 104 0.28 -6.31 8.64
C THR A 104 -0.53 -6.44 9.93
N SER A 105 -0.97 -5.31 10.49
CA SER A 105 -1.76 -5.29 11.73
C SER A 105 -3.14 -5.95 11.54
N ALA A 106 -3.82 -5.69 10.41
CA ALA A 106 -5.09 -6.32 10.09
C ALA A 106 -4.95 -7.83 9.95
N THR A 107 -3.91 -8.30 9.24
CA THR A 107 -3.62 -9.73 9.09
C THR A 107 -3.34 -10.40 10.43
N ALA A 108 -2.57 -9.75 11.31
CA ALA A 108 -2.29 -10.24 12.65
C ALA A 108 -3.56 -10.34 13.52
N CYS A 109 -4.44 -9.32 13.46
CA CYS A 109 -5.72 -9.35 14.19
C CYS A 109 -6.64 -10.48 13.69
N LEU A 110 -6.76 -10.65 12.37
CA LEU A 110 -7.54 -11.76 11.79
C LEU A 110 -6.98 -13.13 12.18
N SER A 111 -5.64 -13.27 12.20
CA SER A 111 -4.97 -14.50 12.61
C SER A 111 -5.25 -14.84 14.07
N ARG A 112 -5.13 -13.86 14.96
CA ARG A 112 -5.42 -14.01 16.38
C ARG A 112 -6.88 -14.41 16.62
N ALA A 113 -7.83 -13.70 16.01
CA ALA A 113 -9.25 -13.98 16.15
C ALA A 113 -9.62 -15.36 15.57
N THR A 114 -9.03 -15.77 14.43
CA THR A 114 -9.17 -17.12 13.89
C THR A 114 -8.74 -18.18 14.93
N ARG A 115 -7.61 -17.95 15.57
CA ARG A 115 -7.12 -18.85 16.62
C ARG A 115 -8.09 -18.90 17.80
N ALA A 116 -8.59 -17.76 18.28
CA ALA A 116 -9.56 -17.68 19.39
C ALA A 116 -10.83 -18.49 19.09
N VAL A 117 -11.35 -18.39 17.85
CA VAL A 117 -12.53 -19.19 17.43
C VAL A 117 -12.20 -20.68 17.40
N ASN A 118 -11.07 -21.08 16.83
CA ASN A 118 -10.69 -22.49 16.71
C ASN A 118 -10.41 -23.15 18.06
N GLU A 119 -9.93 -22.38 19.05
CA GLU A 119 -9.67 -22.85 20.41
C GLU A 119 -10.91 -22.76 21.31
N GLY A 120 -12.05 -22.24 20.82
CA GLY A 120 -13.28 -22.07 21.60
C GLY A 120 -13.14 -21.07 22.75
N SER A 121 -12.32 -20.00 22.54
CA SER A 121 -12.12 -18.97 23.56
C SER A 121 -13.44 -18.31 23.96
N PRO A 122 -13.66 -18.02 25.25
CA PRO A 122 -14.86 -17.30 25.70
C PRO A 122 -14.95 -15.87 25.14
N THR A 123 -13.86 -15.32 24.61
CA THR A 123 -13.80 -13.98 24.00
C THR A 123 -13.84 -14.02 22.47
N ALA A 124 -14.01 -15.20 21.85
CA ALA A 124 -13.90 -15.40 20.41
C ALA A 124 -14.87 -14.54 19.59
N GLU A 125 -16.11 -14.37 20.06
CA GLU A 125 -17.10 -13.53 19.38
C GLU A 125 -16.64 -12.07 19.34
N HIS A 126 -16.26 -11.52 20.48
CA HIS A 126 -15.78 -10.15 20.59
C HIS A 126 -14.47 -9.92 19.78
N GLU A 127 -13.53 -10.87 19.84
CA GLU A 127 -12.29 -10.80 19.04
C GLU A 127 -12.58 -10.85 17.54
N THR A 128 -13.59 -11.58 17.11
CA THR A 128 -14.06 -11.63 15.71
C THR A 128 -14.61 -10.29 15.26
N GLU A 129 -15.44 -9.64 16.07
CA GLU A 129 -15.97 -8.31 15.76
C GLU A 129 -14.86 -7.27 15.65
N LEU A 130 -13.95 -7.23 16.62
CA LEU A 130 -12.80 -6.33 16.61
C LEU A 130 -11.91 -6.54 15.38
N ALA A 131 -11.60 -7.79 15.04
CA ALA A 131 -10.74 -8.11 13.91
C ALA A 131 -11.38 -7.71 12.57
N ASN A 132 -12.69 -7.98 12.37
CA ASN A 132 -13.41 -7.56 11.17
C ASN A 132 -13.48 -6.03 11.07
N ALA A 133 -13.82 -5.33 12.16
CA ALA A 133 -13.90 -3.87 12.17
C ALA A 133 -12.54 -3.22 11.85
N TRP A 134 -11.47 -3.72 12.47
CA TRP A 134 -10.12 -3.24 12.20
C TRP A 134 -9.67 -3.53 10.77
N ALA A 135 -9.91 -4.73 10.26
CA ALA A 135 -9.55 -5.12 8.90
C ALA A 135 -10.24 -4.23 7.84
N LEU A 136 -11.53 -3.94 8.02
CA LEU A 136 -12.28 -3.04 7.14
C LEU A 136 -11.73 -1.61 7.19
N GLN A 137 -11.42 -1.11 8.38
CA GLN A 137 -10.85 0.23 8.55
C GLN A 137 -9.45 0.33 7.94
N ALA A 138 -8.59 -0.65 8.18
CA ALA A 138 -7.24 -0.72 7.60
C ALA A 138 -7.29 -0.77 6.07
N ALA A 139 -8.13 -1.65 5.51
CA ALA A 139 -8.32 -1.75 4.07
C ALA A 139 -8.74 -0.42 3.44
N ARG A 140 -9.69 0.30 4.07
CA ARG A 140 -10.12 1.63 3.60
C ARG A 140 -8.96 2.63 3.59
N ARG A 141 -8.10 2.66 4.63
CA ARG A 141 -6.93 3.55 4.66
C ARG A 141 -5.92 3.19 3.58
N VAL A 142 -5.70 1.90 3.34
CA VAL A 142 -4.82 1.44 2.25
C VAL A 142 -5.33 1.93 0.90
N HIS A 143 -6.61 1.77 0.59
CA HIS A 143 -7.19 2.30 -0.65
C HIS A 143 -6.98 3.82 -0.76
N THR A 144 -7.29 4.57 0.30
CA THR A 144 -7.08 6.04 0.32
C THR A 144 -5.60 6.39 0.06
N ASN A 145 -4.65 5.72 0.70
CA ASN A 145 -3.24 5.98 0.51
C ASN A 145 -2.77 5.64 -0.91
N VAL A 146 -3.27 4.54 -1.50
CA VAL A 146 -2.93 4.14 -2.88
C VAL A 146 -3.49 5.13 -3.90
N ASP A 147 -4.71 5.63 -3.71
CA ASP A 147 -5.29 6.66 -4.57
C ASP A 147 -4.43 7.95 -4.59
N LEU A 148 -3.69 8.21 -3.51
CA LEU A 148 -2.77 9.34 -3.38
C LEU A 148 -1.38 9.08 -4.02
N PHE A 149 -1.10 7.90 -4.56
CA PHE A 149 0.15 7.63 -5.27
C PHE A 149 0.20 8.29 -6.64
N SER A 150 -0.95 8.63 -7.22
CA SER A 150 -1.07 9.27 -8.53
C SER A 150 -2.21 10.31 -8.55
N GLY A 151 -2.23 11.18 -9.54
CA GLY A 151 -3.34 12.12 -9.80
C GLY A 151 -3.19 13.52 -9.17
N ALA A 152 -4.29 14.26 -9.13
CA ALA A 152 -4.35 15.67 -8.75
C ALA A 152 -3.89 15.97 -7.29
N VAL A 153 -3.86 14.98 -6.44
CA VAL A 153 -3.38 15.12 -5.05
C VAL A 153 -1.87 15.31 -4.97
N ALA A 154 -1.13 14.93 -6.02
CA ALA A 154 0.29 15.25 -6.13
C ALA A 154 0.55 16.78 -6.11
N GLU A 155 -0.42 17.59 -6.55
CA GLU A 155 -0.34 19.05 -6.46
C GLU A 155 -0.40 19.55 -5.01
N VAL A 156 -1.22 18.92 -4.17
CA VAL A 156 -1.31 19.24 -2.73
C VAL A 156 0.00 18.89 -2.02
N ASP A 157 0.60 17.75 -2.35
CA ASP A 157 1.88 17.36 -1.77
C ASP A 157 3.01 18.30 -2.20
N THR A 158 3.04 18.66 -3.48
CA THR A 158 3.97 19.67 -4.00
C THR A 158 3.78 21.02 -3.30
N ALA A 159 2.53 21.43 -3.02
CA ALA A 159 2.24 22.65 -2.28
C ALA A 159 2.72 22.56 -0.82
N LYS A 160 2.52 21.41 -0.15
CA LYS A 160 3.02 21.18 1.21
C LYS A 160 4.54 21.30 1.29
N LEU A 161 5.26 20.69 0.34
CA LEU A 161 6.72 20.79 0.27
C LEU A 161 7.18 22.23 0.09
N ARG A 162 6.57 22.97 -0.85
CA ARG A 162 6.88 24.39 -1.03
C ARG A 162 6.57 25.26 0.21
N ILE A 163 5.52 24.92 0.96
CA ILE A 163 5.21 25.60 2.23
C ILE A 163 6.29 25.29 3.26
N ALA A 164 6.71 24.01 3.38
CA ALA A 164 7.76 23.62 4.28
C ALA A 164 9.07 24.36 3.97
N ASP A 165 9.48 24.42 2.70
CA ASP A 165 10.68 25.16 2.26
C ASP A 165 10.64 26.61 2.70
N LYS A 166 9.50 27.29 2.53
CA LYS A 166 9.32 28.70 2.97
C LYS A 166 9.44 28.86 4.48
N VAL A 167 8.93 27.89 5.26
CA VAL A 167 9.06 27.92 6.73
C VAL A 167 10.52 27.73 7.14
N PHE A 168 11.24 26.83 6.46
CA PHE A 168 12.69 26.62 6.72
C PHE A 168 13.51 27.84 6.33
N GLU A 169 13.25 28.47 5.18
CA GLU A 169 13.92 29.69 4.73
C GLU A 169 13.68 30.88 5.67
N ALA A 170 12.47 30.96 6.25
CA ALA A 170 12.11 32.01 7.21
C ALA A 170 12.62 31.75 8.63
N GLU A 171 13.23 30.56 8.89
CA GLU A 171 13.63 30.10 10.22
C GLU A 171 12.52 30.24 11.29
N GLY A 172 11.25 30.18 10.85
CA GLY A 172 10.10 30.35 11.73
C GLY A 172 8.79 30.51 10.98
N HIS A 173 7.87 31.29 11.55
CA HIS A 173 6.55 31.50 10.99
C HIS A 173 6.60 32.40 9.74
N ALA A 174 6.25 31.87 8.59
CA ALA A 174 6.36 32.59 7.29
C ALA A 174 5.18 33.52 6.97
N THR A 175 4.22 33.70 7.90
CA THR A 175 3.04 34.54 7.70
C THR A 175 2.94 35.60 8.80
N THR A 176 2.27 36.73 8.51
CA THR A 176 1.98 37.76 9.50
C THR A 176 1.05 37.17 10.57
N HIS A 177 1.30 37.53 11.83
CA HIS A 177 0.43 37.09 12.92
C HIS A 177 -1.02 37.55 12.68
N PRO A 178 -2.04 36.67 12.88
CA PRO A 178 -3.45 37.02 12.58
C PRO A 178 -3.97 38.25 13.34
N LEU A 179 -3.35 38.57 14.48
CA LEU A 179 -3.72 39.73 15.30
C LEU A 179 -2.88 40.99 15.00
N GLY A 180 -2.04 40.96 13.95
CA GLY A 180 -1.30 42.15 13.50
C GLY A 180 -0.20 42.61 14.48
N MET A 181 0.29 41.70 15.37
CA MET A 181 1.40 41.98 16.28
C MET A 181 2.73 41.58 15.67
#